data_155b4cba260eace93f8f18cef18d3b5c
#
_entry.id   155b4cba260eace93f8f18cef18d3b5c
#
_cell.length_a   1.000
_cell.length_b   1.000
_cell.length_c   1.000
_cell.angle_alpha   90.00
_cell.angle_beta   90.00
_cell.angle_gamma   90.00
#
_symmetry.space_group_name_H-M   'P 1'
#
loop_
_entity.id
_entity.type
_entity.pdbx_description
1 polymer ?
#
loop_
_entity_poly.entity_id
_entity_poly.type
_entity_poly.pdbx_seq_one_letter_code
_entity_poly.pdbx_strand_id
1 'polypeptide(L)'
;GEGVTAPRHCTLSDGTITHDALFQSVDERRSSMEVMGRIELNFVDSYLYNLAAYELATMLGLERMMPVSVERELFGERGCLSWWLPAQFDELTRLAKKIAPPDPAAWNAQMSDMAVFSQLVRDTDRNAGNVLVGPNWEIYTIDFTRAFRLEKGLDNPKALVRCGRG
;
A
#
# COMPACT_ATOMS: atom_id res chain seq x y z
N GLY A 1 7.15 -12.43 20.11
CA GLY A 1 8.02 -11.29 19.84
C GLY A 1 7.19 -10.17 19.26
N GLU A 2 6.95 -9.18 20.09
CA GLU A 2 6.33 -7.93 19.71
C GLU A 2 7.35 -7.12 18.92
N GLY A 3 7.07 -6.81 17.70
CA GLY A 3 7.97 -6.04 16.85
C GLY A 3 7.25 -5.51 15.62
N VAL A 4 6.10 -4.89 15.82
CA VAL A 4 5.52 -4.04 14.79
C VAL A 4 5.20 -2.74 15.48
N THR A 5 5.95 -1.69 15.17
CA THR A 5 5.60 -0.33 15.56
C THR A 5 4.25 -0.03 14.93
N ALA A 6 3.22 -0.03 15.76
CA ALA A 6 1.86 0.25 15.30
C ALA A 6 1.84 1.63 14.64
N PRO A 7 1.21 1.78 13.46
CA PRO A 7 1.03 3.08 12.84
C PRO A 7 0.33 4.05 13.79
N ARG A 8 0.75 5.31 13.79
CA ARG A 8 0.15 6.36 14.64
C ARG A 8 -0.80 7.21 13.81
N HIS A 9 -2.04 7.28 14.24
CA HIS A 9 -3.01 8.21 13.67
C HIS A 9 -2.68 9.63 14.13
N CYS A 10 -2.65 10.58 13.21
CA CYS A 10 -2.33 11.98 13.45
C CYS A 10 -3.44 12.84 12.85
N THR A 11 -3.75 13.96 13.48
CA THR A 11 -4.57 15.01 12.90
C THR A 11 -3.68 16.21 12.58
N LEU A 12 -3.63 16.60 11.33
CA LEU A 12 -2.85 17.73 10.82
C LEU A 12 -3.73 18.96 10.71
N SER A 13 -3.18 20.14 11.03
CA SER A 13 -3.88 21.41 10.82
C SER A 13 -2.89 22.52 10.50
N ASP A 14 -3.22 23.35 9.53
CA ASP A 14 -2.52 24.62 9.23
C ASP A 14 -3.31 25.84 9.71
N GLY A 15 -4.39 25.63 10.50
CA GLY A 15 -5.31 26.65 10.97
C GLY A 15 -6.48 26.94 10.01
N THR A 16 -6.42 26.46 8.77
CA THR A 16 -7.48 26.59 7.75
C THR A 16 -8.07 25.24 7.40
N ILE A 17 -7.20 24.25 7.17
CA ILE A 17 -7.57 22.88 6.84
C ILE A 17 -7.17 21.97 8.01
N THR A 18 -8.05 21.07 8.38
CA THR A 18 -7.77 19.99 9.33
C THR A 18 -8.04 18.67 8.65
N HIS A 19 -7.07 17.75 8.70
CA HIS A 19 -7.17 16.44 8.03
C HIS A 19 -6.38 15.39 8.79
N ASP A 20 -6.84 14.15 8.71
CA ASP A 20 -6.17 13.02 9.32
C ASP A 20 -5.03 12.50 8.46
N ALA A 21 -4.05 11.90 9.11
CA ALA A 21 -2.90 11.25 8.49
C ALA A 21 -2.44 10.05 9.31
N LEU A 22 -1.68 9.18 8.67
CA LEU A 22 -1.06 8.03 9.29
C LEU A 22 0.45 8.22 9.30
N PHE A 23 1.09 8.05 10.46
CA PHE A 23 2.54 8.07 10.60
C PHE A 23 3.07 6.66 10.87
N GLN A 24 4.02 6.20 10.05
CA GLN A 24 4.72 4.93 10.19
C GLN A 24 6.23 5.16 10.21
N SER A 25 6.90 4.66 11.25
CA SER A 25 8.36 4.79 11.43
C SER A 25 9.09 3.45 11.43
N VAL A 26 8.40 2.35 11.09
CA VAL A 26 9.03 1.03 11.01
C VAL A 26 10.17 1.03 10.00
N ASP A 27 11.36 0.58 10.42
CA ASP A 27 12.50 0.30 9.54
C ASP A 27 13.27 -0.89 10.10
N GLU A 28 12.76 -2.08 9.84
CA GLU A 28 13.28 -3.34 10.38
C GLU A 28 13.90 -4.19 9.28
N ARG A 29 15.11 -4.69 9.55
CA ARG A 29 15.85 -5.57 8.65
C ARG A 29 16.37 -6.76 9.44
N ARG A 30 16.05 -7.97 8.97
CA ARG A 30 16.51 -9.23 9.58
C ARG A 30 17.02 -10.17 8.50
N SER A 31 18.04 -10.99 8.83
CA SER A 31 18.51 -12.03 7.94
C SER A 31 17.43 -13.07 7.64
N SER A 32 16.58 -13.33 8.62
CA SER A 32 15.39 -14.17 8.49
C SER A 32 14.34 -13.79 9.52
N MET A 33 13.07 -13.99 9.16
CA MET A 33 11.93 -13.82 10.06
C MET A 33 10.87 -14.87 9.75
N GLU A 34 10.22 -15.40 10.78
CA GLU A 34 9.04 -16.23 10.59
C GLU A 34 7.80 -15.33 10.41
N VAL A 35 7.16 -15.45 9.24
CA VAL A 35 5.96 -14.70 8.88
C VAL A 35 4.88 -15.71 8.48
N MET A 36 3.78 -15.75 9.22
CA MET A 36 2.65 -16.67 8.96
C MET A 36 3.07 -18.13 8.79
N GLY A 37 4.02 -18.61 9.62
CA GLY A 37 4.51 -20.00 9.58
C GLY A 37 5.49 -20.29 8.46
N ARG A 38 6.00 -19.27 7.78
CA ARG A 38 7.06 -19.39 6.75
C ARG A 38 8.28 -18.58 7.15
N ILE A 39 9.47 -19.12 6.88
CA ILE A 39 10.72 -18.38 7.06
C ILE A 39 10.94 -17.51 5.82
N GLU A 40 10.93 -16.22 6.02
CA GLU A 40 11.29 -15.23 5.01
C GLU A 40 12.75 -14.81 5.21
N LEU A 41 13.58 -15.02 4.18
CA LEU A 41 14.98 -14.59 4.19
C LEU A 41 15.09 -13.15 3.74
N ASN A 42 16.09 -12.44 4.28
CA ASN A 42 16.30 -11.01 4.00
C ASN A 42 15.02 -10.18 4.25
N PHE A 43 14.37 -10.45 5.38
CA PHE A 43 13.16 -9.74 5.77
C PHE A 43 13.44 -8.23 5.90
N VAL A 44 12.59 -7.43 5.27
CA VAL A 44 12.58 -5.98 5.40
C VAL A 44 11.15 -5.51 5.56
N ASP A 45 10.94 -4.65 6.55
CA ASP A 45 9.70 -3.92 6.80
C ASP A 45 10.09 -2.45 7.03
N SER A 46 9.89 -1.59 6.03
CA SER A 46 10.46 -0.24 6.05
C SER A 46 9.50 0.80 5.51
N TYR A 47 9.31 1.88 6.28
CA TYR A 47 8.53 3.05 5.85
C TYR A 47 9.09 3.70 4.58
N LEU A 48 10.37 3.55 4.32
CA LEU A 48 11.02 4.07 3.11
C LEU A 48 10.42 3.47 1.83
N TYR A 49 9.89 2.27 1.91
CA TYR A 49 9.25 1.63 0.76
C TYR A 49 7.87 2.21 0.46
N ASN A 50 7.15 2.74 1.45
CA ASN A 50 5.93 3.53 1.20
C ASN A 50 6.26 4.79 0.39
N LEU A 51 7.35 5.49 0.77
CA LEU A 51 7.81 6.68 0.04
C LEU A 51 8.24 6.33 -1.38
N ALA A 52 9.07 5.29 -1.54
CA ALA A 52 9.55 4.85 -2.84
C ALA A 52 8.41 4.39 -3.77
N ALA A 53 7.39 3.69 -3.21
CA ALA A 53 6.22 3.28 -3.97
C ALA A 53 5.40 4.48 -4.44
N TYR A 54 5.18 5.48 -3.58
CA TYR A 54 4.47 6.70 -3.95
C TYR A 54 5.20 7.50 -5.04
N GLU A 55 6.51 7.68 -4.91
CA GLU A 55 7.33 8.37 -5.92
C GLU A 55 7.29 7.63 -7.27
N LEU A 56 7.44 6.31 -7.26
CA LEU A 56 7.35 5.52 -8.48
C LEU A 56 5.95 5.58 -9.10
N ALA A 57 4.89 5.50 -8.29
CA ALA A 57 3.52 5.65 -8.76
C ALA A 57 3.30 7.02 -9.41
N THR A 58 3.85 8.09 -8.83
CA THR A 58 3.80 9.45 -9.39
C THR A 58 4.52 9.51 -10.76
N MET A 59 5.69 8.88 -10.89
CA MET A 59 6.40 8.80 -12.17
C MET A 59 5.63 8.05 -13.26
N LEU A 60 4.76 7.12 -12.87
CA LEU A 60 3.95 6.29 -13.77
C LEU A 60 2.53 6.84 -14.00
N GLY A 61 2.16 7.96 -13.36
CA GLY A 61 0.80 8.52 -13.41
C GLY A 61 -0.25 7.69 -12.66
N LEU A 62 0.19 6.93 -11.66
CA LEU A 62 -0.65 6.04 -10.84
C LEU A 62 -0.83 6.56 -9.39
N GLU A 63 -0.37 7.77 -9.09
CA GLU A 63 -0.38 8.36 -7.74
C GLU A 63 -1.77 8.43 -7.11
N ARG A 64 -2.82 8.57 -7.93
CA ARG A 64 -4.21 8.58 -7.47
C ARG A 64 -4.65 7.28 -6.77
N MET A 65 -3.92 6.19 -7.00
CA MET A 65 -4.17 4.89 -6.36
C MET A 65 -3.50 4.78 -4.98
N MET A 66 -2.84 5.82 -4.50
CA MET A 66 -2.05 5.77 -3.26
C MET A 66 -2.31 7.01 -2.40
N PRO A 67 -2.13 6.91 -1.07
CA PRO A 67 -2.10 8.10 -0.24
C PRO A 67 -0.87 8.96 -0.59
N VAL A 68 -1.04 10.27 -0.65
CA VAL A 68 0.10 11.19 -0.67
C VAL A 68 0.98 10.88 0.53
N SER A 69 2.25 10.59 0.28
CA SER A 69 3.18 10.12 1.29
C SER A 69 4.45 10.97 1.27
N VAL A 70 4.86 11.47 2.44
CA VAL A 70 6.05 12.30 2.60
C VAL A 70 6.86 11.85 3.81
N GLU A 71 8.18 12.01 3.74
CA GLU A 71 9.03 11.78 4.91
C GLU A 71 8.87 12.94 5.90
N ARG A 72 8.70 12.62 7.17
CA ARG A 72 8.66 13.60 8.28
C ARG A 72 9.39 13.04 9.48
N GLU A 73 9.86 13.95 10.31
CA GLU A 73 10.32 13.65 11.66
C GLU A 73 9.22 14.06 12.65
N LEU A 74 8.60 13.09 13.29
CA LEU A 74 7.56 13.28 14.29
C LEU A 74 7.84 12.38 15.49
N PHE A 75 7.52 12.85 16.69
CA PHE A 75 7.73 12.10 17.94
C PHE A 75 9.18 11.67 18.19
N GLY A 76 10.15 12.39 17.60
CA GLY A 76 11.58 12.06 17.69
C GLY A 76 12.02 10.92 16.76
N GLU A 77 11.19 10.52 15.83
CA GLU A 77 11.46 9.46 14.84
C GLU A 77 11.26 9.97 13.42
N ARG A 78 12.05 9.47 12.48
CA ARG A 78 11.80 9.66 11.04
C ARG A 78 10.82 8.61 10.56
N GLY A 79 9.90 8.99 9.69
CA GLY A 79 8.90 8.07 9.18
C GLY A 79 8.15 8.61 7.98
N CYS A 80 7.29 7.78 7.44
CA CYS A 80 6.34 8.11 6.38
C CYS A 80 5.07 8.69 7.01
N LEU A 81 4.71 9.90 6.63
CA LEU A 81 3.42 10.51 6.91
C LEU A 81 2.54 10.40 5.65
N SER A 82 1.47 9.64 5.75
CA SER A 82 0.55 9.38 4.65
C SER A 82 -0.79 10.04 4.89
N TRP A 83 -1.32 10.70 3.87
CA TRP A 83 -2.63 11.34 3.90
C TRP A 83 -3.74 10.32 4.11
N TRP A 84 -4.67 10.57 5.06
CA TRP A 84 -5.78 9.65 5.30
C TRP A 84 -6.74 9.64 4.13
N LEU A 85 -7.02 8.45 3.60
CA LEU A 85 -7.89 8.29 2.44
C LEU A 85 -9.36 8.16 2.83
N PRO A 86 -10.30 8.69 2.05
CA PRO A 86 -11.74 8.62 2.32
C PRO A 86 -12.32 7.25 1.95
N ALA A 87 -11.75 6.17 2.51
CA ALA A 87 -12.19 4.83 2.21
C ALA A 87 -13.52 4.50 2.92
N GLN A 88 -14.41 3.80 2.23
CA GLN A 88 -15.65 3.27 2.80
C GLN A 88 -15.45 1.91 3.45
N PHE A 89 -14.63 1.06 2.83
CA PHE A 89 -14.27 -0.28 3.29
C PHE A 89 -13.03 -0.78 2.55
N ASP A 90 -12.48 -1.88 3.01
CA ASP A 90 -11.40 -2.60 2.33
C ASP A 90 -11.95 -3.71 1.41
N GLU A 91 -11.11 -4.22 0.52
CA GLU A 91 -11.47 -5.29 -0.40
C GLU A 91 -11.84 -6.59 0.34
N LEU A 92 -11.21 -6.84 1.51
CA LEU A 92 -11.56 -7.99 2.34
C LEU A 92 -13.02 -7.91 2.78
N THR A 93 -13.46 -6.74 3.26
CA THR A 93 -14.86 -6.46 3.64
C THR A 93 -15.79 -6.56 2.43
N ARG A 94 -15.37 -6.00 1.26
CA ARG A 94 -16.17 -6.09 0.03
C ARG A 94 -16.45 -7.53 -0.35
N LEU A 95 -15.41 -8.38 -0.34
CA LEU A 95 -15.53 -9.80 -0.68
C LEU A 95 -16.40 -10.56 0.34
N ALA A 96 -16.16 -10.32 1.64
CA ALA A 96 -16.94 -10.97 2.71
C ALA A 96 -18.45 -10.63 2.63
N LYS A 97 -18.77 -9.38 2.31
CA LYS A 97 -20.15 -8.90 2.16
C LYS A 97 -20.72 -9.12 0.76
N LYS A 98 -19.92 -9.65 -0.18
CA LYS A 98 -20.32 -9.88 -1.59
C LYS A 98 -20.86 -8.63 -2.28
N ILE A 99 -20.26 -7.46 -2.01
CA ILE A 99 -20.67 -6.20 -2.61
C ILE A 99 -20.11 -6.15 -4.03
N ALA A 100 -21.01 -6.04 -5.02
CA ALA A 100 -20.61 -5.92 -6.42
C ALA A 100 -20.28 -4.46 -6.77
N PRO A 101 -19.21 -4.20 -7.55
CA PRO A 101 -18.97 -2.87 -8.08
C PRO A 101 -20.05 -2.47 -9.08
N PRO A 102 -20.47 -1.19 -9.11
CA PRO A 102 -21.51 -0.71 -10.04
C PRO A 102 -21.05 -0.77 -11.50
N ASP A 103 -19.76 -0.58 -11.75
CA ASP A 103 -19.13 -0.76 -13.04
C ASP A 103 -18.00 -1.80 -12.94
N PRO A 104 -18.28 -3.07 -13.28
CA PRO A 104 -17.27 -4.13 -13.24
C PRO A 104 -16.10 -3.91 -14.20
N ALA A 105 -16.30 -3.19 -15.30
CA ALA A 105 -15.23 -2.94 -16.27
C ALA A 105 -14.23 -1.92 -15.72
N ALA A 106 -14.71 -0.81 -15.18
CA ALA A 106 -13.88 0.20 -14.54
C ALA A 106 -13.17 -0.37 -13.29
N TRP A 107 -13.86 -1.18 -12.49
CA TRP A 107 -13.29 -1.89 -11.36
C TRP A 107 -12.12 -2.80 -11.78
N ASN A 108 -12.35 -3.65 -12.79
CA ASN A 108 -11.34 -4.58 -13.27
C ASN A 108 -10.12 -3.87 -13.88
N ALA A 109 -10.31 -2.71 -14.51
CA ALA A 109 -9.21 -1.90 -15.02
C ALA A 109 -8.31 -1.42 -13.86
N GLN A 110 -8.88 -0.82 -12.82
CA GLN A 110 -8.15 -0.37 -11.64
C GLN A 110 -7.43 -1.55 -10.93
N MET A 111 -8.11 -2.69 -10.77
CA MET A 111 -7.51 -3.90 -10.18
C MET A 111 -6.33 -4.42 -11.02
N SER A 112 -6.39 -4.28 -12.34
CA SER A 112 -5.29 -4.65 -13.23
C SER A 112 -4.09 -3.72 -13.06
N ASP A 113 -4.31 -2.41 -13.01
CA ASP A 113 -3.26 -1.41 -12.78
C ASP A 113 -2.58 -1.66 -11.42
N MET A 114 -3.37 -1.89 -10.38
CA MET A 114 -2.85 -2.26 -9.05
C MET A 114 -2.01 -3.55 -9.11
N ALA A 115 -2.50 -4.59 -9.78
CA ALA A 115 -1.80 -5.87 -9.85
C ALA A 115 -0.46 -5.73 -10.60
N VAL A 116 -0.42 -4.97 -11.68
CA VAL A 116 0.82 -4.68 -12.43
C VAL A 116 1.79 -3.90 -11.56
N PHE A 117 1.32 -2.85 -10.88
CA PHE A 117 2.17 -2.05 -9.99
C PHE A 117 2.74 -2.89 -8.84
N SER A 118 1.90 -3.69 -8.17
CA SER A 118 2.35 -4.58 -7.07
C SER A 118 3.41 -5.57 -7.53
N GLN A 119 3.30 -6.12 -8.75
CA GLN A 119 4.33 -6.99 -9.32
C GLN A 119 5.60 -6.20 -9.66
N LEU A 120 5.47 -4.98 -10.19
CA LEU A 120 6.60 -4.12 -10.53
C LEU A 120 7.45 -3.79 -9.30
N VAL A 121 6.82 -3.40 -8.20
CA VAL A 121 7.50 -3.08 -6.94
C VAL A 121 7.81 -4.33 -6.10
N ARG A 122 7.44 -5.52 -6.58
CA ARG A 122 7.57 -6.79 -5.87
C ARG A 122 7.06 -6.69 -4.43
N ASP A 123 5.79 -6.30 -4.31
CA ASP A 123 5.10 -6.24 -3.04
C ASP A 123 4.66 -7.65 -2.59
N THR A 124 5.29 -8.17 -1.56
CA THR A 124 5.06 -9.54 -1.06
C THR A 124 3.93 -9.63 -0.04
N ASP A 125 3.34 -8.50 0.35
CA ASP A 125 2.26 -8.45 1.34
C ASP A 125 0.96 -7.83 0.78
N ARG A 126 0.77 -7.85 -0.54
CA ARG A 126 -0.47 -7.35 -1.15
C ARG A 126 -1.61 -8.32 -0.88
N ASN A 127 -2.33 -8.06 0.19
CA ASN A 127 -3.55 -8.76 0.58
C ASN A 127 -4.77 -7.84 0.43
N ALA A 128 -5.97 -8.41 0.54
CA ALA A 128 -7.22 -7.67 0.35
C ALA A 128 -7.48 -6.59 1.42
N GLY A 129 -6.86 -6.68 2.59
CA GLY A 129 -6.93 -5.64 3.63
C GLY A 129 -6.12 -4.39 3.28
N ASN A 130 -5.11 -4.53 2.41
CA ASN A 130 -4.26 -3.42 1.93
C ASN A 130 -4.79 -2.76 0.64
N VAL A 131 -6.02 -3.08 0.26
CA VAL A 131 -6.75 -2.47 -0.87
C VAL A 131 -8.02 -1.84 -0.33
N LEU A 132 -8.11 -0.52 -0.42
CA LEU A 132 -9.23 0.25 0.07
C LEU A 132 -10.15 0.67 -1.08
N VAL A 133 -11.43 0.80 -0.80
CA VAL A 133 -12.45 1.24 -1.74
C VAL A 133 -13.01 2.59 -1.32
N GLY A 134 -12.85 3.57 -2.17
CA GLY A 134 -13.34 4.92 -1.97
C GLY A 134 -14.84 5.10 -2.27
N PRO A 135 -15.38 6.30 -2.01
CA PRO A 135 -16.82 6.57 -2.12
C PRO A 135 -17.35 6.49 -3.57
N ASN A 136 -16.51 6.72 -4.56
CA ASN A 136 -16.88 6.58 -5.98
C ASN A 136 -16.28 5.32 -6.63
N TRP A 137 -15.97 4.31 -5.81
CA TRP A 137 -15.35 3.06 -6.23
C TRP A 137 -13.93 3.20 -6.78
N GLU A 138 -13.21 4.24 -6.36
CA GLU A 138 -11.77 4.32 -6.55
C GLU A 138 -11.09 3.22 -5.74
N ILE A 139 -10.04 2.64 -6.31
CA ILE A 139 -9.16 1.73 -5.59
C ILE A 139 -7.97 2.52 -5.04
N TYR A 140 -7.71 2.35 -3.74
CA TYR A 140 -6.49 2.83 -3.12
C TYR A 140 -5.67 1.66 -2.58
N THR A 141 -4.37 1.72 -2.78
CA THR A 141 -3.42 0.75 -2.25
C THR A 141 -2.59 1.38 -1.15
N ILE A 142 -2.48 0.69 -0.03
CA ILE A 142 -1.75 1.13 1.15
C ILE A 142 -0.73 0.08 1.56
N ASP A 143 0.18 0.46 2.46
CA ASP A 143 1.15 -0.42 3.10
C ASP A 143 2.07 -1.18 2.12
N PHE A 144 3.08 -0.47 1.64
CA PHE A 144 4.15 -1.01 0.80
C PHE A 144 5.43 -1.29 1.59
N THR A 145 5.38 -1.33 2.92
CA THR A 145 6.57 -1.49 3.78
C THR A 145 7.36 -2.77 3.49
N ARG A 146 6.73 -3.74 2.83
CA ARG A 146 7.32 -5.03 2.43
C ARG A 146 7.52 -5.18 0.92
N ALA A 147 7.52 -4.08 0.17
CA ALA A 147 7.82 -4.04 -1.26
C ALA A 147 9.34 -4.03 -1.54
N PHE A 148 9.73 -3.90 -2.80
CA PHE A 148 11.12 -3.77 -3.29
C PHE A 148 12.06 -4.88 -2.83
N ARG A 149 11.60 -6.12 -2.94
CA ARG A 149 12.40 -7.31 -2.60
C ARG A 149 13.58 -7.49 -3.54
N LEU A 150 14.65 -8.12 -3.03
CA LEU A 150 15.91 -8.29 -3.76
C LEU A 150 15.85 -9.27 -4.92
N GLU A 151 14.87 -10.18 -4.94
CA GLU A 151 14.74 -11.18 -5.99
C GLU A 151 14.45 -10.52 -7.35
N LYS A 152 15.12 -11.04 -8.36
CA LYS A 152 14.95 -10.57 -9.74
C LYS A 152 13.77 -11.29 -10.40
N GLY A 153 12.92 -10.53 -11.04
CA GLY A 153 11.76 -11.03 -11.77
C GLY A 153 10.44 -10.85 -11.03
N LEU A 154 9.36 -11.07 -11.72
CA LEU A 154 8.00 -10.92 -11.19
C LEU A 154 7.65 -12.09 -10.27
N ASP A 155 6.92 -11.81 -9.20
CA ASP A 155 6.50 -12.83 -8.24
C ASP A 155 5.51 -13.83 -8.86
N ASN A 156 4.51 -13.31 -9.56
CA ASN A 156 3.51 -14.13 -10.25
C ASN A 156 3.17 -13.59 -11.65
N PRO A 157 4.05 -13.77 -12.65
CA PRO A 157 3.79 -13.27 -14.00
C PRO A 157 2.53 -13.87 -14.64
N LYS A 158 2.10 -15.05 -14.19
CA LYS A 158 0.88 -15.70 -14.69
C LYS A 158 -0.41 -15.00 -14.22
N ALA A 159 -0.36 -14.21 -13.18
CA ALA A 159 -1.49 -13.39 -12.73
C ALA A 159 -1.73 -12.17 -13.64
N LEU A 160 -0.73 -11.76 -14.42
CA LEU A 160 -0.81 -10.64 -15.36
C LEU A 160 -1.38 -11.11 -16.71
N VAL A 161 -2.61 -11.60 -16.70
CA VAL A 161 -3.27 -12.18 -17.89
C VAL A 161 -4.02 -11.16 -18.74
N ARG A 162 -4.10 -9.92 -18.30
CA ARG A 162 -4.80 -8.82 -19.00
C ARG A 162 -3.97 -7.54 -18.87
N CYS A 163 -3.85 -6.80 -19.96
CA CYS A 163 -3.39 -5.43 -19.97
C CYS A 163 -4.49 -4.53 -20.48
N GLY A 164 -4.68 -3.36 -19.88
CA GLY A 164 -5.50 -2.31 -20.42
C GLY A 164 -4.86 -1.78 -21.71
N ARG A 165 -5.67 -1.24 -22.64
CA ARG A 165 -5.15 -0.37 -23.70
C ARG A 165 -5.02 1.01 -23.05
N GLY A 166 -3.79 1.44 -22.77
CA GLY A 166 -3.51 2.81 -22.38
C GLY A 166 -3.64 3.75 -23.55
#